data_c0123082774eec2c9f3941be288d0b5c
#
_entry.id   c0123082774eec2c9f3941be288d0b5c
#
_cell.length_a   1.000
_cell.length_b   1.000
_cell.length_c   1.000
_cell.angle_alpha   90.00
_cell.angle_beta   90.00
_cell.angle_gamma   90.00
#
_symmetry.space_group_name_H-M   'P 1'
#
loop_
_entity.id
_entity.type
_entity.pdbx_description
1 polymer ?
#
loop_
_entity_poly.entity_id
_entity_poly.type
_entity_poly.pdbx_seq_one_letter_code
_entity_poly.pdbx_strand_id
1 'polypeptide(L)'
;IRILNSEMELATGCTEPGAVALTAAEAGAALRKAGGTRVEAVTVRASINIIKNAMSAGIPGTSYQGMDYAAAIGAVGGDPVHLLEVMNYVPREQMEEAAALVKAGKVKVEVAQVPQKLYVEVVVTADGHTGRAVVRDLHTNVVLVEQDGVATLDKQHTDPAAAGDSDVVTPEQIAEFLTVRSIWDYCTEELDPLHDPIDIIRSAVQV
;
A
#
# COMPACT_ATOMS: atom_id res chain seq x y z
N ILE A 1 -12.73 -9.93 -17.40
CA ILE A 1 -11.28 -9.71 -17.52
C ILE A 1 -10.90 -8.31 -17.06
N ARG A 2 -11.45 -7.20 -17.62
CA ARG A 2 -11.07 -5.82 -17.20
C ARG A 2 -11.20 -5.59 -15.69
N ILE A 3 -12.29 -6.03 -15.06
CA ILE A 3 -12.46 -5.93 -13.59
C ILE A 3 -11.35 -6.70 -12.88
N LEU A 4 -11.05 -7.91 -13.31
CA LEU A 4 -10.00 -8.72 -12.68
C LEU A 4 -8.64 -8.02 -12.77
N ASN A 5 -8.28 -7.48 -13.93
CA ASN A 5 -7.01 -6.77 -14.10
C ASN A 5 -6.95 -5.43 -13.32
N SER A 6 -8.09 -4.76 -13.06
CA SER A 6 -8.12 -3.51 -12.29
C SER A 6 -8.19 -3.70 -10.79
N GLU A 7 -8.78 -4.82 -10.31
CA GLU A 7 -9.07 -5.03 -8.90
C GLU A 7 -8.14 -6.04 -8.23
N MET A 8 -7.44 -6.86 -9.02
CA MET A 8 -6.52 -7.86 -8.47
C MET A 8 -5.09 -7.30 -8.39
N GLU A 9 -4.56 -7.29 -7.17
CA GLU A 9 -3.20 -6.88 -6.86
C GLU A 9 -2.46 -8.04 -6.20
N LEU A 10 -1.20 -8.24 -6.58
CA LEU A 10 -0.35 -9.22 -5.91
C LEU A 10 0.03 -8.70 -4.53
N ALA A 11 -0.20 -9.51 -3.49
CA ALA A 11 0.12 -9.16 -2.12
C ALA A 11 0.63 -10.38 -1.36
N THR A 12 1.65 -10.19 -0.56
CA THR A 12 2.18 -11.23 0.31
C THR A 12 1.54 -11.16 1.68
N GLY A 13 0.40 -11.82 1.85
CA GLY A 13 -0.36 -11.84 3.09
C GLY A 13 -1.44 -10.75 3.16
N CYS A 14 -1.61 -10.13 4.34
CA CYS A 14 -2.65 -9.13 4.57
C CYS A 14 -2.32 -7.81 3.85
N THR A 15 -3.30 -7.25 3.13
CA THR A 15 -3.13 -6.04 2.31
C THR A 15 -2.97 -4.76 3.13
N GLU A 16 -3.53 -4.69 4.32
CA GLU A 16 -3.45 -3.49 5.16
C GLU A 16 -2.02 -3.21 5.67
N PRO A 17 -1.24 -4.18 6.19
CA PRO A 17 0.19 -3.96 6.46
C PRO A 17 0.99 -3.62 5.20
N GLY A 18 0.64 -4.23 4.06
CA GLY A 18 1.22 -3.90 2.75
C GLY A 18 1.02 -2.44 2.37
N ALA A 19 -0.22 -1.94 2.50
CA ALA A 19 -0.54 -0.53 2.24
C ALA A 19 0.20 0.43 3.20
N VAL A 20 0.33 0.06 4.48
CA VAL A 20 1.10 0.85 5.46
C VAL A 20 2.58 0.88 5.06
N ALA A 21 3.15 -0.27 4.70
CA ALA A 21 4.55 -0.37 4.29
C ALA A 21 4.81 0.39 2.97
N LEU A 22 3.91 0.30 1.99
CA LEU A 22 3.97 1.06 0.74
C LEU A 22 3.95 2.58 1.02
N THR A 23 3.00 3.04 1.83
CA THR A 23 2.91 4.46 2.18
C THR A 23 4.18 4.94 2.89
N ALA A 24 4.73 4.10 3.77
CA ALA A 24 5.98 4.40 4.48
C ALA A 24 7.19 4.38 3.53
N ALA A 25 7.21 3.50 2.53
CA ALA A 25 8.26 3.45 1.51
C ALA A 25 8.26 4.71 0.64
N GLU A 26 7.08 5.19 0.22
CA GLU A 26 6.92 6.47 -0.50
C GLU A 26 7.41 7.66 0.34
N ALA A 27 7.01 7.73 1.62
CA ALA A 27 7.46 8.76 2.53
C ALA A 27 8.98 8.68 2.77
N GLY A 28 9.54 7.48 2.93
CA GLY A 28 10.98 7.25 3.06
C GLY A 28 11.76 7.63 1.80
N ALA A 29 11.22 7.32 0.62
CA ALA A 29 11.81 7.74 -0.66
C ALA A 29 11.79 9.27 -0.82
N ALA A 30 10.69 9.92 -0.42
CA ALA A 30 10.58 11.39 -0.39
C ALA A 30 11.60 12.02 0.58
N LEU A 31 11.75 11.47 1.79
CA LEU A 31 12.73 11.89 2.77
C LEU A 31 14.17 11.82 2.20
N ARG A 32 14.53 10.70 1.58
CA ARG A 32 15.86 10.53 0.96
C ARG A 32 16.11 11.54 -0.15
N LYS A 33 15.10 11.85 -0.97
CA LYS A 33 15.19 12.90 -2.00
C LYS A 33 15.31 14.30 -1.41
N ALA A 34 14.75 14.57 -0.23
CA ALA A 34 14.90 15.81 0.49
C ALA A 34 16.29 15.96 1.15
N GLY A 35 17.06 14.89 1.28
CA GLY A 35 18.41 14.90 1.85
C GLY A 35 18.54 14.16 3.19
N GLY A 36 17.44 13.62 3.73
CA GLY A 36 17.50 12.80 4.93
C GLY A 36 18.20 11.47 4.69
N THR A 37 19.06 11.05 5.59
CA THR A 37 19.92 9.87 5.40
C THR A 37 19.44 8.67 6.19
N ARG A 38 19.23 8.82 7.49
CA ARG A 38 18.84 7.74 8.39
C ARG A 38 17.54 8.06 9.10
N VAL A 39 16.55 7.21 8.94
CA VAL A 39 15.22 7.41 9.57
C VAL A 39 15.36 7.54 11.10
N GLU A 40 14.85 8.64 11.64
CA GLU A 40 14.87 8.94 13.08
C GLU A 40 13.53 8.66 13.74
N ALA A 41 12.43 8.96 13.05
CA ALA A 41 11.09 8.70 13.53
C ALA A 41 10.10 8.48 12.38
N VAL A 42 9.04 7.70 12.68
CA VAL A 42 7.93 7.41 11.78
C VAL A 42 6.62 7.69 12.52
N THR A 43 5.73 8.45 11.91
CA THR A 43 4.37 8.64 12.41
C THR A 43 3.38 8.14 11.37
N VAL A 44 2.53 7.21 11.77
CA VAL A 44 1.45 6.65 10.94
C VAL A 44 0.12 7.20 11.47
N ARG A 45 -0.70 7.75 10.57
CA ARG A 45 -2.11 8.05 10.84
C ARG A 45 -2.96 7.23 9.90
N ALA A 46 -3.84 6.41 10.43
CA ALA A 46 -4.65 5.53 9.62
C ALA A 46 -6.11 5.49 10.07
N SER A 47 -6.99 5.14 9.14
CA SER A 47 -8.39 4.88 9.47
C SER A 47 -8.51 3.69 10.41
N ILE A 48 -9.60 3.65 11.18
CA ILE A 48 -9.80 2.61 12.20
C ILE A 48 -9.84 1.19 11.60
N ASN A 49 -10.33 1.07 10.36
CA ASN A 49 -10.34 -0.22 9.66
C ASN A 49 -8.94 -0.74 9.36
N ILE A 50 -8.05 0.14 8.89
CA ILE A 50 -6.65 -0.21 8.64
C ILE A 50 -5.96 -0.61 9.94
N ILE A 51 -6.12 0.17 11.01
CA ILE A 51 -5.51 -0.13 12.32
C ILE A 51 -6.00 -1.49 12.82
N LYS A 52 -7.32 -1.72 12.85
CA LYS A 52 -7.91 -2.96 13.34
C LYS A 52 -7.35 -4.21 12.62
N ASN A 53 -7.16 -4.13 11.31
CA ASN A 53 -6.71 -5.26 10.51
C ASN A 53 -5.19 -5.44 10.53
N ALA A 54 -4.44 -4.34 10.61
CA ALA A 54 -2.97 -4.36 10.57
C ALA A 54 -2.28 -4.53 11.92
N MET A 55 -2.96 -4.20 13.04
CA MET A 55 -2.34 -4.11 14.37
C MET A 55 -1.72 -5.41 14.89
N SER A 56 -2.16 -6.56 14.40
CA SER A 56 -1.65 -7.88 14.80
C SER A 56 -1.25 -8.76 13.61
N ALA A 57 -1.22 -8.20 12.42
CA ALA A 57 -0.85 -8.96 11.23
C ALA A 57 0.65 -9.29 11.23
N GLY A 58 0.99 -10.51 10.88
CA GLY A 58 2.39 -10.95 10.74
C GLY A 58 3.07 -10.27 9.56
N ILE A 59 4.36 -9.97 9.71
CA ILE A 59 5.19 -9.46 8.63
C ILE A 59 5.86 -10.65 7.92
N PRO A 60 5.66 -10.83 6.61
CA PRO A 60 6.21 -11.95 5.86
C PRO A 60 7.71 -12.14 6.06
N GLY A 61 8.14 -13.40 6.20
CA GLY A 61 9.56 -13.76 6.36
C GLY A 61 10.19 -13.38 7.69
N THR A 62 9.42 -12.88 8.67
CA THR A 62 9.91 -12.43 9.98
C THR A 62 9.09 -13.00 11.14
N SER A 63 9.54 -12.77 12.38
CA SER A 63 8.76 -12.97 13.60
C SER A 63 8.04 -11.69 14.08
N TYR A 64 8.11 -10.60 13.33
CA TYR A 64 7.51 -9.33 13.69
C TYR A 64 6.01 -9.31 13.36
N GLN A 65 5.26 -8.50 14.11
CA GLN A 65 3.83 -8.31 13.94
C GLN A 65 3.46 -6.84 14.17
N GLY A 66 2.43 -6.40 13.48
CA GLY A 66 1.83 -5.09 13.68
C GLY A 66 2.23 -4.05 12.63
N MET A 67 1.42 -3.00 12.57
CA MET A 67 1.60 -1.96 11.57
C MET A 67 2.78 -1.02 11.87
N ASP A 68 3.25 -0.96 13.10
CA ASP A 68 4.46 -0.24 13.50
C ASP A 68 5.71 -0.84 12.83
N TYR A 69 5.82 -2.19 12.82
CA TYR A 69 6.88 -2.87 12.10
C TYR A 69 6.74 -2.71 10.59
N ALA A 70 5.52 -2.84 10.05
CA ALA A 70 5.27 -2.63 8.62
C ALA A 70 5.71 -1.23 8.17
N ALA A 71 5.32 -0.19 8.93
CA ALA A 71 5.70 1.19 8.66
C ALA A 71 7.22 1.41 8.75
N ALA A 72 7.85 0.89 9.81
CA ALA A 72 9.30 1.03 9.99
C ALA A 72 10.08 0.37 8.85
N ILE A 73 9.71 -0.86 8.47
CA ILE A 73 10.35 -1.62 7.38
C ILE A 73 10.19 -0.88 6.05
N GLY A 74 8.99 -0.41 5.73
CA GLY A 74 8.74 0.38 4.53
C GLY A 74 9.57 1.66 4.50
N ALA A 75 9.58 2.44 5.58
CA ALA A 75 10.30 3.71 5.67
C ALA A 75 11.82 3.55 5.51
N VAL A 76 12.41 2.54 6.16
CA VAL A 76 13.86 2.32 6.18
C VAL A 76 14.37 1.74 4.88
N GLY A 77 13.73 0.69 4.36
CA GLY A 77 14.26 -0.11 3.25
C GLY A 77 13.32 -0.36 2.10
N GLY A 78 12.07 0.07 2.18
CA GLY A 78 11.08 -0.19 1.13
C GLY A 78 11.38 0.56 -0.16
N ASP A 79 11.22 -0.16 -1.31
CA ASP A 79 11.15 0.44 -2.63
C ASP A 79 9.67 0.42 -3.08
N PRO A 80 9.03 1.60 -3.27
CA PRO A 80 7.60 1.67 -3.62
C PRO A 80 7.21 0.94 -4.91
N VAL A 81 8.16 0.67 -5.79
CA VAL A 81 7.91 -0.05 -7.05
C VAL A 81 7.30 -1.44 -6.84
N HIS A 82 7.53 -2.03 -5.67
CA HIS A 82 7.03 -3.36 -5.31
C HIS A 82 5.61 -3.35 -4.72
N LEU A 83 4.94 -2.19 -4.67
CA LEU A 83 3.56 -2.04 -4.20
C LEU A 83 3.31 -2.79 -2.87
N LEU A 84 2.31 -3.69 -2.81
CA LEU A 84 1.96 -4.42 -1.59
C LEU A 84 2.97 -5.50 -1.17
N GLU A 85 3.92 -5.82 -2.05
CA GLU A 85 5.01 -6.75 -1.76
C GLU A 85 6.29 -6.06 -1.26
N VAL A 86 6.26 -4.74 -1.04
CA VAL A 86 7.41 -3.90 -0.70
C VAL A 86 8.28 -4.48 0.43
N MET A 87 7.70 -5.16 1.41
CA MET A 87 8.43 -5.74 2.55
C MET A 87 9.27 -6.97 2.17
N ASN A 88 8.93 -7.70 1.10
CA ASN A 88 9.65 -8.90 0.67
C ASN A 88 11.06 -8.60 0.15
N TYR A 89 11.27 -7.39 -0.33
CA TYR A 89 12.51 -6.97 -0.99
C TYR A 89 13.42 -6.15 -0.06
N VAL A 90 13.03 -5.96 1.21
CA VAL A 90 13.85 -5.22 2.18
C VAL A 90 14.96 -6.13 2.70
N PRO A 91 16.24 -5.72 2.59
CA PRO A 91 17.37 -6.47 3.14
C PRO A 91 17.25 -6.68 4.65
N ARG A 92 17.74 -7.81 5.14
CA ARG A 92 17.68 -8.18 6.55
C ARG A 92 18.28 -7.12 7.49
N GLU A 93 19.38 -6.51 7.11
CA GLU A 93 20.01 -5.44 7.88
C GLU A 93 19.07 -4.26 8.10
N GLN A 94 18.37 -3.83 7.05
CA GLN A 94 17.39 -2.76 7.12
C GLN A 94 16.13 -3.16 7.92
N MET A 95 15.72 -4.43 7.87
CA MET A 95 14.66 -4.95 8.75
C MET A 95 15.07 -4.91 10.23
N GLU A 96 16.33 -5.21 10.54
CA GLU A 96 16.86 -5.11 11.91
C GLU A 96 16.95 -3.65 12.37
N GLU A 97 17.35 -2.72 11.50
CA GLU A 97 17.31 -1.27 11.76
C GLU A 97 15.87 -0.78 12.01
N ALA A 98 14.92 -1.17 11.18
CA ALA A 98 13.50 -0.86 11.37
C ALA A 98 12.97 -1.39 12.72
N ALA A 99 13.33 -2.61 13.07
CA ALA A 99 12.96 -3.20 14.36
C ALA A 99 13.56 -2.45 15.55
N ALA A 100 14.76 -1.91 15.41
CA ALA A 100 15.37 -1.07 16.44
C ALA A 100 14.60 0.24 16.65
N LEU A 101 14.08 0.87 15.58
CA LEU A 101 13.23 2.06 15.68
C LEU A 101 11.92 1.75 16.45
N VAL A 102 11.28 0.63 16.16
CA VAL A 102 10.07 0.21 16.87
C VAL A 102 10.36 0.00 18.37
N LYS A 103 11.41 -0.77 18.67
CA LYS A 103 11.84 -1.03 20.07
C LYS A 103 12.22 0.24 20.83
N ALA A 104 12.75 1.24 20.12
CA ALA A 104 13.10 2.54 20.69
C ALA A 104 11.89 3.49 20.86
N GLY A 105 10.67 3.05 20.48
CA GLY A 105 9.46 3.88 20.54
C GLY A 105 9.48 5.06 19.55
N LYS A 106 10.21 4.93 18.47
CA LYS A 106 10.34 5.95 17.42
C LYS A 106 9.25 5.84 16.33
N VAL A 107 8.42 4.81 16.40
CA VAL A 107 7.27 4.61 15.52
C VAL A 107 5.99 4.87 16.31
N LYS A 108 5.17 5.81 15.83
CA LYS A 108 3.88 6.16 16.45
C LYS A 108 2.75 5.80 15.50
N VAL A 109 1.68 5.26 16.06
CA VAL A 109 0.44 4.95 15.32
C VAL A 109 -0.70 5.74 15.94
N GLU A 110 -1.40 6.50 15.13
CA GLU A 110 -2.50 7.38 15.54
C GLU A 110 -3.74 7.10 14.66
N VAL A 111 -4.93 7.32 15.23
CA VAL A 111 -6.17 7.24 14.47
C VAL A 111 -6.37 8.51 13.65
N ALA A 112 -6.53 8.37 12.35
CA ALA A 112 -6.93 9.46 11.48
C ALA A 112 -8.44 9.73 11.60
N GLN A 113 -8.80 11.00 11.84
CA GLN A 113 -10.21 11.44 11.89
C GLN A 113 -10.68 11.80 10.47
N VAL A 114 -10.88 10.77 9.64
CA VAL A 114 -11.24 10.91 8.22
C VAL A 114 -12.46 10.05 7.89
N PRO A 115 -13.29 10.43 6.90
CA PRO A 115 -14.46 9.65 6.48
C PRO A 115 -14.09 8.38 5.70
N GLN A 116 -12.89 8.32 5.11
CA GLN A 116 -12.43 7.21 4.28
C GLN A 116 -12.28 5.93 5.10
N LYS A 117 -12.83 4.82 4.59
CA LYS A 117 -12.66 3.49 5.20
C LYS A 117 -11.22 3.00 5.10
N LEU A 118 -10.55 3.34 3.99
CA LEU A 118 -9.15 3.08 3.74
C LEU A 118 -8.42 4.43 3.64
N TYR A 119 -7.57 4.69 4.62
CA TYR A 119 -6.71 5.86 4.67
C TYR A 119 -5.45 5.52 5.47
N VAL A 120 -4.31 5.81 4.88
CA VAL A 120 -2.99 5.70 5.51
C VAL A 120 -2.19 6.95 5.17
N GLU A 121 -1.72 7.65 6.17
CA GLU A 121 -0.75 8.74 6.08
C GLU A 121 0.50 8.34 6.85
N VAL A 122 1.65 8.50 6.25
CA VAL A 122 2.93 8.28 6.93
C VAL A 122 3.81 9.51 6.78
N VAL A 123 4.39 9.92 7.90
CA VAL A 123 5.41 10.96 7.97
C VAL A 123 6.69 10.35 8.50
N VAL A 124 7.79 10.52 7.78
CA VAL A 124 9.13 10.04 8.13
C VAL A 124 10.06 11.23 8.27
N THR A 125 10.87 11.25 9.32
CA THR A 125 11.80 12.36 9.61
C THR A 125 13.22 11.86 9.80
N ALA A 126 14.19 12.63 9.33
CA ALA A 126 15.61 12.46 9.57
C ALA A 126 16.39 13.75 9.23
N ASP A 127 17.42 14.05 9.99
CA ASP A 127 18.38 15.15 9.68
C ASP A 127 17.70 16.53 9.47
N GLY A 128 16.54 16.75 10.10
CA GLY A 128 15.75 17.97 9.90
C GLY A 128 14.89 17.98 8.64
N HIS A 129 14.91 16.92 7.85
CA HIS A 129 14.08 16.72 6.66
C HIS A 129 12.85 15.86 6.96
N THR A 130 11.85 15.98 6.09
CA THR A 130 10.56 15.29 6.23
C THR A 130 10.11 14.73 4.88
N GLY A 131 9.75 13.45 4.87
CA GLY A 131 8.99 12.83 3.79
C GLY A 131 7.59 12.47 4.27
N ARG A 132 6.57 12.75 3.47
CA ARG A 132 5.17 12.42 3.78
C ARG A 132 4.50 11.81 2.57
N ALA A 133 3.68 10.79 2.81
CA ALA A 133 2.84 10.17 1.78
C ALA A 133 1.47 9.82 2.32
N VAL A 134 0.48 9.74 1.41
CA VAL A 134 -0.90 9.34 1.70
C VAL A 134 -1.38 8.34 0.66
N VAL A 135 -1.92 7.23 1.16
CA VAL A 135 -2.70 6.25 0.39
C VAL A 135 -4.14 6.31 0.87
N ARG A 136 -5.11 6.32 -0.05
CA ARG A 136 -6.54 6.28 0.30
C ARG A 136 -7.39 5.58 -0.77
N ASP A 137 -8.55 5.12 -0.33
CA ASP A 137 -9.62 4.50 -1.12
C ASP A 137 -9.26 3.09 -1.64
N LEU A 138 -8.08 2.89 -2.23
CA LEU A 138 -7.48 1.60 -2.60
C LEU A 138 -6.11 1.45 -1.95
N HIS A 139 -5.69 0.20 -1.71
CA HIS A 139 -4.46 -0.12 -0.96
C HIS A 139 -3.17 0.38 -1.65
N THR A 140 -3.19 0.58 -2.96
CA THR A 140 -2.05 1.04 -3.78
C THR A 140 -2.22 2.46 -4.32
N ASN A 141 -3.37 3.11 -4.04
CA ASN A 141 -3.65 4.45 -4.56
C ASN A 141 -2.93 5.55 -3.76
N VAL A 142 -1.69 5.82 -4.13
CA VAL A 142 -0.90 6.94 -3.59
C VAL A 142 -1.47 8.25 -4.12
N VAL A 143 -2.01 9.08 -3.24
CA VAL A 143 -2.66 10.36 -3.60
C VAL A 143 -1.84 11.59 -3.24
N LEU A 144 -0.86 11.45 -2.35
CA LEU A 144 0.04 12.55 -1.95
C LEU A 144 1.44 12.01 -1.68
N VAL A 145 2.44 12.76 -2.15
CA VAL A 145 3.85 12.62 -1.73
C VAL A 145 4.43 14.01 -1.55
N GLU A 146 5.02 14.27 -0.39
CA GLU A 146 5.66 15.55 -0.06
C GLU A 146 7.11 15.36 0.39
N GLN A 147 7.94 16.36 0.04
CA GLN A 147 9.33 16.52 0.47
C GLN A 147 9.44 17.87 1.19
N ASP A 148 9.76 17.87 2.47
CA ASP A 148 9.85 19.09 3.32
C ASP A 148 8.61 20.00 3.19
N GLY A 149 7.42 19.40 3.14
CA GLY A 149 6.15 20.11 3.01
C GLY A 149 5.81 20.58 1.60
N VAL A 150 6.63 20.25 0.60
CA VAL A 150 6.35 20.56 -0.81
C VAL A 150 5.82 19.31 -1.51
N ALA A 151 4.61 19.38 -2.04
CA ALA A 151 4.00 18.26 -2.76
C ALA A 151 4.73 18.00 -4.09
N THR A 152 5.18 16.77 -4.29
CA THR A 152 5.74 16.27 -5.56
C THR A 152 4.72 15.42 -6.32
N LEU A 153 3.72 14.90 -5.62
CA LEU A 153 2.51 14.30 -6.13
C LEU A 153 1.34 14.82 -5.31
N ASP A 154 0.29 15.33 -5.94
CA ASP A 154 -0.98 15.67 -5.29
C ASP A 154 -2.17 15.31 -6.19
N LYS A 155 -2.83 14.20 -5.84
CA LYS A 155 -4.06 13.71 -6.45
C LYS A 155 -5.23 13.74 -5.46
N GLN A 156 -5.10 14.44 -4.33
CA GLN A 156 -6.12 14.42 -3.27
C GLN A 156 -7.49 14.95 -3.70
N HIS A 157 -7.51 15.81 -4.71
CA HIS A 157 -8.72 16.41 -5.26
C HIS A 157 -9.18 15.76 -6.57
N THR A 158 -8.48 14.73 -7.08
CA THR A 158 -8.95 13.95 -8.22
C THR A 158 -9.88 12.86 -7.73
N ASP A 159 -11.09 12.82 -8.28
CA ASP A 159 -11.98 11.66 -8.12
C ASP A 159 -11.33 10.48 -8.85
N PRO A 160 -11.12 9.32 -8.20
CA PRO A 160 -10.60 8.14 -8.88
C PRO A 160 -11.42 7.75 -10.10
N ALA A 161 -12.73 8.01 -10.09
CA ALA A 161 -13.63 7.80 -11.23
C ALA A 161 -13.47 8.85 -12.34
N ALA A 162 -12.85 10.01 -12.07
CA ALA A 162 -12.63 11.08 -13.04
C ALA A 162 -11.26 11.03 -13.74
N ALA A 163 -10.33 10.20 -13.27
CA ALA A 163 -9.10 9.89 -13.97
C ALA A 163 -9.49 9.04 -15.18
N GLY A 164 -9.72 9.69 -16.32
CA GLY A 164 -10.27 9.12 -17.56
C GLY A 164 -9.44 7.99 -18.19
N ASP A 165 -9.10 7.01 -17.40
CA ASP A 165 -8.59 5.74 -17.85
C ASP A 165 -9.78 4.95 -18.44
N SER A 166 -9.80 4.81 -19.76
CA SER A 166 -10.86 4.13 -20.50
C SER A 166 -11.03 2.66 -20.07
N ASP A 167 -10.14 2.16 -19.23
CA ASP A 167 -10.13 0.78 -18.76
C ASP A 167 -10.79 0.57 -17.39
N VAL A 168 -11.09 1.65 -16.64
CA VAL A 168 -11.83 1.56 -15.37
C VAL A 168 -13.30 1.26 -15.63
N VAL A 169 -13.78 0.14 -15.10
CA VAL A 169 -15.20 -0.25 -15.21
C VAL A 169 -16.00 0.54 -14.18
N THR A 170 -17.06 1.25 -14.62
CA THR A 170 -17.87 2.06 -13.70
C THR A 170 -18.77 1.20 -12.82
N PRO A 171 -19.19 1.69 -11.62
CA PRO A 171 -20.15 0.98 -10.78
C PRO A 171 -21.45 0.61 -11.50
N GLU A 172 -21.94 1.46 -12.41
CA GLU A 172 -23.14 1.22 -13.20
C GLU A 172 -22.93 0.06 -14.19
N GLN A 173 -21.77 0.03 -14.86
CA GLN A 173 -21.39 -1.09 -15.74
C GLN A 173 -21.23 -2.39 -14.95
N ILE A 174 -20.67 -2.34 -13.74
CA ILE A 174 -20.57 -3.50 -12.85
C ILE A 174 -21.95 -4.00 -12.48
N ALA A 175 -22.86 -3.12 -12.05
CA ALA A 175 -24.22 -3.49 -11.63
C ALA A 175 -25.05 -4.11 -12.75
N GLU A 176 -24.78 -3.77 -14.01
CA GLU A 176 -25.52 -4.27 -15.17
C GLU A 176 -25.26 -5.76 -15.43
N PHE A 177 -24.04 -6.24 -15.26
CA PHE A 177 -23.68 -7.61 -15.64
C PHE A 177 -23.13 -8.47 -14.48
N LEU A 178 -22.66 -7.89 -13.38
CA LEU A 178 -22.02 -8.65 -12.31
C LEU A 178 -23.10 -9.23 -11.37
N THR A 179 -23.64 -10.37 -11.76
CA THR A 179 -24.56 -11.17 -10.95
C THR A 179 -23.86 -12.45 -10.47
N VAL A 180 -24.37 -13.08 -9.40
CA VAL A 180 -23.85 -14.38 -8.96
C VAL A 180 -23.86 -15.41 -10.09
N ARG A 181 -24.90 -15.38 -10.93
CA ARG A 181 -25.02 -16.29 -12.08
C ARG A 181 -23.95 -16.01 -13.12
N SER A 182 -23.73 -14.78 -13.53
CA SER A 182 -22.71 -14.44 -14.52
C SER A 182 -21.30 -14.71 -14.04
N ILE A 183 -21.03 -14.52 -12.73
CA ILE A 183 -19.75 -14.90 -12.12
C ILE A 183 -19.54 -16.42 -12.20
N TRP A 184 -20.58 -17.17 -11.85
CA TRP A 184 -20.52 -18.64 -11.90
C TRP A 184 -20.27 -19.14 -13.33
N ASP A 185 -21.06 -18.68 -14.29
CA ASP A 185 -20.95 -19.08 -15.70
C ASP A 185 -19.55 -18.74 -16.25
N TYR A 186 -19.03 -17.54 -15.98
CA TYR A 186 -17.68 -17.15 -16.36
C TYR A 186 -16.62 -18.09 -15.76
N CYS A 187 -16.67 -18.35 -14.46
CA CYS A 187 -15.65 -19.15 -13.79
C CYS A 187 -15.69 -20.64 -14.18
N THR A 188 -16.86 -21.17 -14.60
CA THR A 188 -17.02 -22.61 -14.89
C THR A 188 -17.01 -22.95 -16.36
N GLU A 189 -17.37 -22.01 -17.25
CA GLU A 189 -17.59 -22.27 -18.67
C GLU A 189 -16.70 -21.41 -19.59
N GLU A 190 -16.37 -20.18 -19.18
CA GLU A 190 -15.71 -19.20 -20.06
C GLU A 190 -14.25 -18.95 -19.72
N LEU A 191 -13.88 -18.99 -18.43
CA LEU A 191 -12.52 -18.67 -17.97
C LEU A 191 -11.50 -19.70 -18.49
N ASP A 192 -10.53 -19.23 -19.27
CA ASP A 192 -9.33 -20.00 -19.58
C ASP A 192 -8.11 -19.40 -18.85
N PRO A 193 -7.71 -19.95 -17.70
CA PRO A 193 -6.64 -19.40 -16.89
C PRO A 193 -5.26 -19.43 -17.59
N LEU A 194 -5.12 -20.19 -18.69
CA LEU A 194 -3.87 -20.28 -19.44
C LEU A 194 -3.78 -19.27 -20.60
N HIS A 195 -4.92 -18.90 -21.17
CA HIS A 195 -4.97 -18.07 -22.38
C HIS A 195 -5.63 -16.71 -22.17
N ASP A 196 -6.50 -16.57 -21.12
CA ASP A 196 -7.09 -15.27 -20.81
C ASP A 196 -6.01 -14.26 -20.36
N PRO A 197 -6.09 -13.01 -20.80
CA PRO A 197 -5.12 -11.96 -20.47
C PRO A 197 -5.35 -11.41 -19.06
N ILE A 198 -5.24 -12.28 -18.06
CA ILE A 198 -5.32 -11.93 -16.63
C ILE A 198 -3.90 -12.04 -16.07
N ASP A 199 -3.20 -10.91 -16.02
CA ASP A 199 -1.77 -10.85 -15.72
C ASP A 199 -1.42 -11.44 -14.35
N ILE A 200 -2.27 -11.25 -13.35
CA ILE A 200 -2.02 -11.78 -12.00
C ILE A 200 -2.11 -13.31 -11.94
N ILE A 201 -3.04 -13.91 -12.71
CA ILE A 201 -3.14 -15.38 -12.81
C ILE A 201 -1.90 -15.94 -13.50
N ARG A 202 -1.44 -15.28 -14.56
CA ARG A 202 -0.20 -15.67 -15.24
C ARG A 202 1.01 -15.59 -14.33
N SER A 203 1.13 -14.54 -13.52
CA SER A 203 2.20 -14.39 -12.55
C SER A 203 2.17 -15.49 -11.49
N ALA A 204 0.99 -15.84 -10.98
CA ALA A 204 0.81 -16.90 -9.99
C ALA A 204 1.11 -18.30 -10.52
N VAL A 205 0.92 -18.56 -11.82
CA VAL A 205 1.20 -19.86 -12.46
C VAL A 205 2.69 -20.04 -12.80
N GLN A 206 3.46 -18.96 -12.86
CA GLN A 206 4.90 -18.98 -13.18
C GLN A 206 5.80 -19.16 -11.94
N VAL A 207 5.24 -19.21 -10.75
CA VAL A 207 5.93 -19.52 -9.49
C VAL A 207 5.77 -20.99 -9.16
#